data_093f4ea136502eb1d146888b38ac6fb9
#
_entry.id   093f4ea136502eb1d146888b38ac6fb9
#
_cell.length_a   1.000
_cell.length_b   1.000
_cell.length_c   1.000
_cell.angle_alpha   90.00
_cell.angle_beta   90.00
_cell.angle_gamma   90.00
#
_symmetry.space_group_name_H-M   'P 1'
#
loop_
_entity.id
_entity.type
_entity.pdbx_description
1 polymer ?
#
loop_
_entity_poly.entity_id
_entity_poly.type
_entity_poly.pdbx_seq_one_letter_code
_entity_poly.pdbx_strand_id
1 'polypeptide(L)'
;MTGQPISQRKGFPDMKKVLAISAAATAALFVLTACNSSNSDGTTSTPMSMSVESSSSADASTHNQADVTFAEQMIPHHSQAVEMSDMLLSKDGIDPRVTALAEQIKAAQGPEIEQLQAWLTSWGQSSSSSGMDMPTTSHSMEGMTPSTSMNMPMPSESMGMTPGMMEGMMSADDMTALQNAQGTDAAKLFLAQMIDHHRGAVAMAQTEVDSGQYPEAISMAQTIISAQNQEITTMEGILATL
;
A
#
# COMPACT_ATOMS: atom_id res chain seq x y z
N MET A 1 -0.58 77.26 -2.60
CA MET A 1 0.01 77.13 -3.92
C MET A 1 0.88 75.90 -3.83
N THR A 2 0.61 74.87 -4.42
CA THR A 2 0.32 74.29 -5.69
C THR A 2 -0.15 72.82 -5.48
N GLY A 3 -1.23 72.46 -6.13
CA GLY A 3 -1.84 71.15 -6.02
C GLY A 3 -1.07 70.06 -6.70
N GLN A 4 -1.25 68.84 -6.16
CA GLN A 4 -0.83 67.57 -6.76
C GLN A 4 -2.06 66.88 -7.36
N PRO A 5 -2.00 66.36 -8.57
CA PRO A 5 -3.09 65.60 -9.16
C PRO A 5 -3.11 64.15 -8.73
N ILE A 6 -4.31 63.67 -8.46
CA ILE A 6 -4.68 62.31 -8.11
C ILE A 6 -4.47 61.39 -9.33
N SER A 7 -3.56 60.40 -9.20
CA SER A 7 -3.34 59.38 -10.22
C SER A 7 -4.39 58.29 -10.15
N GLN A 8 -5.05 58.06 -11.26
CA GLN A 8 -6.10 57.10 -11.57
C GLN A 8 -5.67 55.65 -11.29
N ARG A 9 -6.47 54.95 -10.47
CA ARG A 9 -6.40 53.50 -10.35
C ARG A 9 -6.96 52.83 -11.61
N LYS A 10 -6.13 52.18 -12.37
CA LYS A 10 -6.54 51.28 -13.44
C LYS A 10 -7.18 50.03 -12.83
N GLY A 11 -8.48 49.77 -13.16
CA GLY A 11 -9.20 48.62 -12.78
C GLY A 11 -8.65 47.34 -13.38
N PHE A 12 -8.58 46.28 -12.56
CA PHE A 12 -8.31 44.92 -13.00
C PHE A 12 -9.59 44.31 -13.60
N PRO A 13 -9.49 43.62 -14.74
CA PRO A 13 -10.63 42.93 -15.29
C PRO A 13 -10.91 41.64 -14.51
N ASP A 14 -12.17 41.50 -14.14
CA ASP A 14 -12.82 40.34 -13.57
C ASP A 14 -12.82 39.19 -14.59
N MET A 15 -11.98 38.17 -14.39
CA MET A 15 -11.99 36.97 -15.22
C MET A 15 -12.54 35.79 -14.43
N LYS A 16 -13.86 35.78 -14.26
CA LYS A 16 -14.61 34.55 -13.99
C LYS A 16 -14.68 33.74 -15.26
N LYS A 17 -13.73 32.84 -15.47
CA LYS A 17 -13.86 31.74 -16.43
C LYS A 17 -14.00 30.43 -15.64
N VAL A 18 -15.25 30.05 -15.48
CA VAL A 18 -15.67 28.74 -15.04
C VAL A 18 -15.35 27.77 -16.19
N LEU A 19 -14.37 26.91 -16.01
CA LEU A 19 -14.14 25.77 -16.90
C LEU A 19 -14.94 24.59 -16.37
N ALA A 20 -16.08 24.33 -17.03
CA ALA A 20 -16.83 23.10 -16.84
C ALA A 20 -16.10 21.95 -17.55
N ILE A 21 -15.53 21.03 -16.78
CA ILE A 21 -14.99 19.77 -17.33
C ILE A 21 -16.14 18.77 -17.32
N SER A 22 -16.67 18.48 -18.50
CA SER A 22 -17.68 17.45 -18.72
C SER A 22 -17.02 16.08 -18.64
N ALA A 23 -17.38 15.30 -17.63
CA ALA A 23 -17.08 13.89 -17.55
C ALA A 23 -17.94 13.12 -18.56
N ALA A 24 -17.35 12.61 -19.63
CA ALA A 24 -18.00 11.69 -20.54
C ALA A 24 -17.81 10.26 -20.00
N ALA A 25 -18.86 9.74 -19.38
CA ALA A 25 -18.96 8.32 -19.05
C ALA A 25 -19.30 7.53 -20.31
N THR A 26 -18.38 6.77 -20.87
CA THR A 26 -18.64 5.78 -21.91
C THR A 26 -18.98 4.44 -21.28
N ALA A 27 -20.28 4.15 -21.19
CA ALA A 27 -20.78 2.82 -20.87
C ALA A 27 -20.62 1.92 -22.12
N ALA A 28 -19.74 0.93 -22.06
CA ALA A 28 -19.63 -0.12 -23.08
C ALA A 28 -20.66 -1.21 -22.76
N LEU A 29 -21.74 -1.27 -23.55
CA LEU A 29 -22.71 -2.36 -23.55
C LEU A 29 -22.15 -3.53 -24.37
N PHE A 30 -21.80 -4.63 -23.71
CA PHE A 30 -21.55 -5.90 -24.40
C PHE A 30 -22.87 -6.59 -24.68
N VAL A 31 -23.24 -6.65 -25.97
CA VAL A 31 -24.36 -7.45 -26.48
C VAL A 31 -23.89 -8.87 -26.68
N LEU A 32 -24.38 -9.80 -25.88
CA LEU A 32 -24.26 -11.24 -26.09
C LEU A 32 -25.23 -11.69 -27.17
N THR A 33 -24.72 -11.96 -28.35
CA THR A 33 -25.51 -12.58 -29.43
C THR A 33 -25.46 -14.09 -29.26
N ALA A 34 -26.54 -14.67 -28.76
CA ALA A 34 -26.76 -16.10 -28.77
C ALA A 34 -27.24 -16.52 -30.18
N CYS A 35 -26.45 -17.22 -30.94
CA CYS A 35 -26.91 -17.92 -32.13
C CYS A 35 -27.41 -19.30 -31.75
N ASN A 36 -28.74 -19.43 -31.75
CA ASN A 36 -29.44 -20.72 -31.75
C ASN A 36 -29.63 -21.12 -33.20
N SER A 37 -29.05 -22.23 -33.63
CA SER A 37 -29.39 -22.87 -34.88
C SER A 37 -29.73 -24.34 -34.63
N SER A 38 -31.02 -24.59 -34.58
CA SER A 38 -31.58 -25.92 -34.70
C SER A 38 -31.50 -26.36 -36.17
N ASN A 39 -30.95 -27.52 -36.44
CA ASN A 39 -31.46 -28.34 -37.54
C ASN A 39 -31.25 -29.84 -37.26
N SER A 40 -32.32 -30.56 -37.39
CA SER A 40 -32.45 -32.00 -37.30
C SER A 40 -31.94 -32.66 -38.58
N ASP A 41 -31.32 -33.81 -38.47
CA ASP A 41 -31.74 -35.09 -39.00
C ASP A 41 -30.55 -36.05 -39.16
N GLY A 42 -30.75 -37.26 -38.68
CA GLY A 42 -30.38 -38.44 -39.43
C GLY A 42 -29.15 -39.27 -39.02
N THR A 43 -29.38 -40.30 -38.22
CA THR A 43 -28.91 -41.68 -38.37
C THR A 43 -27.45 -42.09 -37.99
N THR A 44 -27.44 -43.01 -36.99
CA THR A 44 -26.64 -44.26 -36.89
C THR A 44 -25.21 -44.20 -36.29
N SER A 45 -25.13 -44.70 -35.05
CA SER A 45 -24.16 -45.67 -34.53
C SER A 45 -22.68 -45.33 -34.45
N THR A 46 -22.16 -45.07 -33.28
CA THR A 46 -21.25 -45.95 -32.50
C THR A 46 -20.79 -45.19 -31.25
N PRO A 47 -20.69 -45.78 -30.07
CA PRO A 47 -20.15 -45.09 -28.91
C PRO A 47 -18.63 -45.14 -28.96
N MET A 48 -18.03 -44.08 -29.46
CA MET A 48 -16.63 -43.78 -29.16
C MET A 48 -16.62 -43.09 -27.80
N SER A 49 -16.07 -43.81 -26.83
CA SER A 49 -15.67 -43.27 -25.53
C SER A 49 -14.63 -42.16 -25.80
N MET A 50 -15.07 -40.93 -25.93
CA MET A 50 -14.21 -39.81 -25.79
C MET A 50 -14.00 -39.59 -24.32
N SER A 51 -12.80 -39.94 -23.84
CA SER A 51 -12.25 -39.38 -22.62
C SER A 51 -12.39 -37.89 -22.74
N VAL A 52 -13.29 -37.31 -21.96
CA VAL A 52 -13.27 -35.89 -21.68
C VAL A 52 -11.98 -35.68 -20.90
N GLU A 53 -10.93 -35.32 -21.60
CA GLU A 53 -9.84 -34.59 -20.95
C GLU A 53 -10.49 -33.39 -20.29
N SER A 54 -10.69 -33.53 -18.98
CA SER A 54 -10.89 -32.37 -18.10
C SER A 54 -9.70 -31.49 -18.37
N SER A 55 -9.86 -30.51 -19.26
CA SER A 55 -9.04 -29.33 -19.21
C SER A 55 -9.22 -28.78 -17.81
N SER A 56 -8.27 -29.11 -16.95
CA SER A 56 -8.11 -28.42 -15.68
C SER A 56 -8.07 -26.95 -16.05
N SER A 57 -9.15 -26.24 -15.77
CA SER A 57 -9.10 -24.82 -15.55
C SER A 57 -7.89 -24.63 -14.64
N ALA A 58 -6.83 -24.01 -15.13
CA ALA A 58 -5.71 -23.60 -14.29
C ALA A 58 -6.36 -22.89 -13.11
N ASP A 59 -6.18 -23.46 -11.92
CA ASP A 59 -6.84 -23.01 -10.72
C ASP A 59 -6.35 -21.58 -10.50
N ALA A 60 -7.22 -20.59 -10.74
CA ALA A 60 -6.93 -19.17 -10.55
C ALA A 60 -6.63 -18.84 -9.07
N SER A 61 -6.57 -19.86 -8.23
CA SER A 61 -6.28 -19.81 -6.79
C SER A 61 -4.86 -20.28 -6.43
N THR A 62 -4.04 -20.71 -7.39
CA THR A 62 -2.69 -21.16 -7.07
C THR A 62 -1.78 -19.97 -6.84
N HIS A 63 -1.24 -19.89 -5.63
CA HIS A 63 -0.20 -18.96 -5.22
C HIS A 63 1.08 -19.74 -4.90
N ASN A 64 2.21 -19.05 -4.83
CA ASN A 64 3.48 -19.61 -4.41
C ASN A 64 4.06 -18.87 -3.19
N GLN A 65 5.27 -19.25 -2.79
CA GLN A 65 5.91 -18.62 -1.63
C GLN A 65 6.29 -17.15 -1.90
N ALA A 66 6.51 -16.73 -3.14
CA ALA A 66 6.79 -15.33 -3.46
C ALA A 66 5.55 -14.46 -3.19
N ASP A 67 4.36 -14.90 -3.62
CA ASP A 67 3.10 -14.19 -3.36
C ASP A 67 2.85 -14.02 -1.84
N VAL A 68 3.10 -15.09 -1.06
CA VAL A 68 2.98 -15.04 0.41
C VAL A 68 3.97 -14.04 1.01
N THR A 69 5.24 -14.13 0.61
CA THR A 69 6.29 -13.25 1.09
C THR A 69 6.02 -11.79 0.73
N PHE A 70 5.57 -11.53 -0.50
CA PHE A 70 5.17 -10.19 -0.93
C PHE A 70 4.07 -9.62 -0.02
N ALA A 71 3.01 -10.39 0.23
CA ALA A 71 1.91 -9.94 1.07
C ALA A 71 2.36 -9.71 2.53
N GLU A 72 3.12 -10.64 3.12
CA GLU A 72 3.63 -10.55 4.48
C GLU A 72 4.54 -9.35 4.71
N GLN A 73 5.35 -8.98 3.71
CA GLN A 73 6.30 -7.87 3.80
C GLN A 73 5.65 -6.53 3.46
N MET A 74 4.78 -6.48 2.46
CA MET A 74 4.16 -5.24 2.01
C MET A 74 3.14 -4.69 3.02
N ILE A 75 2.47 -5.54 3.79
CA ILE A 75 1.53 -5.10 4.84
C ILE A 75 2.20 -4.19 5.89
N PRO A 76 3.27 -4.61 6.60
CA PRO A 76 3.93 -3.72 7.56
C PRO A 76 4.60 -2.52 6.89
N HIS A 77 5.11 -2.68 5.66
CA HIS A 77 5.69 -1.59 4.89
C HIS A 77 4.65 -0.50 4.62
N HIS A 78 3.52 -0.82 4.02
CA HIS A 78 2.43 0.12 3.77
C HIS A 78 1.86 0.72 5.06
N SER A 79 1.75 -0.09 6.13
CA SER A 79 1.30 0.39 7.43
C SER A 79 2.20 1.50 7.97
N GLN A 80 3.51 1.41 7.78
CA GLN A 80 4.44 2.47 8.17
C GLN A 80 4.22 3.75 7.35
N ALA A 81 4.00 3.67 6.04
CA ALA A 81 3.72 4.84 5.22
C ALA A 81 2.41 5.55 5.65
N VAL A 82 1.39 4.79 6.03
CA VAL A 82 0.15 5.32 6.61
C VAL A 82 0.44 6.03 7.92
N GLU A 83 1.22 5.44 8.82
CA GLU A 83 1.62 6.05 10.09
C GLU A 83 2.42 7.35 9.88
N MET A 84 3.42 7.35 8.99
CA MET A 84 4.19 8.54 8.63
C MET A 84 3.30 9.66 8.08
N SER A 85 2.33 9.30 7.25
CA SER A 85 1.34 10.24 6.70
C SER A 85 0.45 10.81 7.79
N ASP A 86 -0.01 10.01 8.76
CA ASP A 86 -0.78 10.46 9.91
C ASP A 86 0.02 11.42 10.80
N MET A 87 1.29 11.09 11.05
CA MET A 87 2.20 11.98 11.79
C MET A 87 2.31 13.34 11.10
N LEU A 88 2.48 13.38 9.78
CA LEU A 88 2.57 14.62 9.02
C LEU A 88 1.27 15.42 9.07
N LEU A 89 0.14 14.76 8.84
CA LEU A 89 -1.19 15.38 8.80
C LEU A 89 -1.63 15.95 10.16
N SER A 90 -1.04 15.47 11.26
CA SER A 90 -1.28 16.00 12.60
C SER A 90 -0.56 17.32 12.90
N LYS A 91 0.30 17.82 11.98
CA LYS A 91 1.16 18.98 12.20
C LYS A 91 0.60 20.23 11.54
N ASP A 92 0.90 21.37 12.14
CA ASP A 92 0.58 22.70 11.59
C ASP A 92 1.68 23.21 10.64
N GLY A 93 1.31 24.09 9.72
CA GLY A 93 2.26 24.80 8.87
C GLY A 93 2.91 23.95 7.79
N ILE A 94 2.30 22.83 7.43
CA ILE A 94 2.74 21.97 6.32
C ILE A 94 2.31 22.57 4.98
N ASP A 95 3.18 22.50 3.98
CA ASP A 95 2.85 22.91 2.61
C ASP A 95 1.63 22.09 2.11
N PRO A 96 0.60 22.74 1.54
CA PRO A 96 -0.61 22.07 1.10
C PRO A 96 -0.39 20.94 0.08
N ARG A 97 0.69 21.03 -0.73
CA ARG A 97 1.05 19.97 -1.69
C ARG A 97 1.49 18.70 -0.97
N VAL A 98 2.22 18.84 0.15
CA VAL A 98 2.68 17.71 0.95
C VAL A 98 1.53 17.08 1.74
N THR A 99 0.62 17.92 2.28
CA THR A 99 -0.61 17.45 2.92
C THR A 99 -1.46 16.64 1.95
N ALA A 100 -1.72 17.16 0.75
CA ALA A 100 -2.50 16.46 -0.26
C ALA A 100 -1.85 15.13 -0.69
N LEU A 101 -0.52 15.08 -0.79
CA LEU A 101 0.21 13.85 -1.11
C LEU A 101 0.10 12.82 0.01
N ALA A 102 0.23 13.23 1.27
CA ALA A 102 0.07 12.32 2.41
C ALA A 102 -1.35 11.72 2.49
N GLU A 103 -2.38 12.52 2.21
CA GLU A 103 -3.76 12.03 2.10
C GLU A 103 -3.92 11.02 0.95
N GLN A 104 -3.29 11.28 -0.21
CA GLN A 104 -3.31 10.39 -1.37
C GLN A 104 -2.64 9.06 -1.04
N ILE A 105 -1.46 9.06 -0.44
CA ILE A 105 -0.72 7.85 -0.03
C ILE A 105 -1.58 6.99 0.90
N LYS A 106 -2.21 7.57 1.91
CA LYS A 106 -3.12 6.85 2.82
C LYS A 106 -4.31 6.24 2.10
N ALA A 107 -4.92 7.00 1.20
CA ALA A 107 -6.10 6.55 0.45
C ALA A 107 -5.78 5.41 -0.52
N ALA A 108 -4.55 5.36 -1.05
CA ALA A 108 -4.09 4.29 -1.92
C ALA A 108 -3.68 3.04 -1.13
N GLN A 109 -2.83 3.20 -0.12
CA GLN A 109 -2.21 2.07 0.56
C GLN A 109 -3.11 1.36 1.57
N GLY A 110 -4.12 2.04 2.14
CA GLY A 110 -5.09 1.41 3.04
C GLY A 110 -5.82 0.21 2.42
N PRO A 111 -6.50 0.37 1.28
CA PRO A 111 -7.14 -0.74 0.58
C PRO A 111 -6.18 -1.84 0.12
N GLU A 112 -4.93 -1.51 -0.22
CA GLU A 112 -3.91 -2.50 -0.58
C GLU A 112 -3.55 -3.39 0.61
N ILE A 113 -3.40 -2.82 1.82
CA ILE A 113 -3.22 -3.59 3.06
C ILE A 113 -4.38 -4.56 3.29
N GLU A 114 -5.62 -4.09 3.16
CA GLU A 114 -6.81 -4.92 3.35
C GLU A 114 -6.84 -6.10 2.36
N GLN A 115 -6.48 -5.84 1.11
CA GLN A 115 -6.45 -6.88 0.07
C GLN A 115 -5.35 -7.91 0.32
N LEU A 116 -4.14 -7.48 0.71
CA LEU A 116 -3.03 -8.37 1.06
C LEU A 116 -3.38 -9.27 2.26
N GLN A 117 -4.03 -8.72 3.29
CA GLN A 117 -4.52 -9.47 4.45
C GLN A 117 -5.59 -10.50 4.05
N ALA A 118 -6.50 -10.14 3.14
CA ALA A 118 -7.51 -11.04 2.61
C ALA A 118 -6.87 -12.21 1.86
N TRP A 119 -5.83 -11.96 1.06
CA TRP A 119 -5.10 -13.03 0.36
C TRP A 119 -4.40 -13.97 1.35
N LEU A 120 -3.64 -13.47 2.31
CA LEU A 120 -2.99 -14.30 3.32
C LEU A 120 -4.01 -15.18 4.06
N THR A 121 -5.16 -14.62 4.41
CA THR A 121 -6.25 -15.36 5.05
C THR A 121 -6.77 -16.48 4.14
N SER A 122 -7.00 -16.19 2.86
CA SER A 122 -7.52 -17.16 1.88
C SER A 122 -6.51 -18.27 1.58
N TRP A 123 -5.22 -17.96 1.67
CA TRP A 123 -4.12 -18.91 1.49
C TRP A 123 -3.79 -19.72 2.76
N GLY A 124 -4.56 -19.52 3.85
CA GLY A 124 -4.35 -20.21 5.13
C GLY A 124 -3.12 -19.73 5.88
N GLN A 125 -2.53 -18.60 5.47
CA GLN A 125 -1.45 -17.93 6.15
C GLN A 125 -2.09 -17.00 7.20
N SER A 126 -2.40 -17.54 8.38
CA SER A 126 -2.85 -16.72 9.48
C SER A 126 -1.72 -15.75 9.83
N SER A 127 -1.98 -14.45 9.74
CA SER A 127 -1.09 -13.48 10.34
C SER A 127 -0.88 -13.91 11.79
N SER A 128 0.36 -14.30 12.10
CA SER A 128 0.76 -14.59 13.49
C SER A 128 0.80 -13.26 14.24
N SER A 129 -0.37 -12.68 14.43
CA SER A 129 -0.62 -11.75 15.51
C SER A 129 -0.37 -12.56 16.77
N SER A 130 0.81 -12.42 17.34
CA SER A 130 1.22 -13.04 18.60
C SER A 130 0.31 -12.57 19.73
N GLY A 131 -0.93 -13.06 19.70
CA GLY A 131 -1.72 -13.24 20.90
C GLY A 131 -1.09 -14.42 21.63
N MET A 132 -0.29 -14.16 22.65
CA MET A 132 0.06 -15.15 23.64
C MET A 132 -1.24 -15.60 24.30
N ASP A 133 -1.88 -16.62 23.76
CA ASP A 133 -2.76 -17.47 24.55
C ASP A 133 -1.87 -18.22 25.54
N MET A 134 -1.66 -17.61 26.68
CA MET A 134 -1.18 -18.33 27.85
C MET A 134 -2.27 -19.32 28.28
N PRO A 135 -2.00 -20.62 28.26
CA PRO A 135 -2.88 -21.56 28.94
C PRO A 135 -2.83 -21.24 30.42
N THR A 136 -3.92 -20.74 30.96
CA THR A 136 -4.16 -20.60 32.40
C THR A 136 -4.23 -21.99 33.03
N THR A 137 -3.11 -22.59 33.31
CA THR A 137 -3.02 -23.67 34.31
C THR A 137 -2.88 -23.03 35.68
N SER A 138 -4.01 -23.01 36.39
CA SER A 138 -4.06 -22.70 37.81
C SER A 138 -3.24 -23.72 38.59
N HIS A 139 -2.04 -23.39 38.98
CA HIS A 139 -1.37 -24.06 40.08
C HIS A 139 -1.20 -23.08 41.22
N SER A 140 -2.06 -23.30 42.23
CA SER A 140 -1.92 -22.79 43.58
C SER A 140 -0.61 -23.30 44.18
N MET A 141 0.31 -22.40 44.53
CA MET A 141 1.41 -22.67 45.44
C MET A 141 1.58 -21.47 46.36
N GLU A 142 1.18 -21.72 47.60
CA GLU A 142 1.54 -20.90 48.77
C GLU A 142 3.05 -20.95 49.02
N GLY A 143 3.60 -19.78 49.36
CA GLY A 143 4.77 -19.62 50.21
C GLY A 143 6.10 -19.67 49.53
N MET A 144 6.71 -18.49 49.30
CA MET A 144 8.10 -18.24 49.72
C MET A 144 8.49 -16.76 49.54
N THR A 145 9.17 -16.24 50.53
CA THR A 145 9.65 -14.88 50.82
C THR A 145 10.62 -14.32 49.74
N PRO A 146 10.80 -12.98 49.68
CA PRO A 146 11.57 -12.32 48.65
C PRO A 146 13.06 -12.26 49.00
N SER A 147 13.91 -12.61 48.05
CA SER A 147 15.31 -12.19 48.14
C SER A 147 15.98 -12.23 46.76
N THR A 148 16.71 -11.14 46.53
CA THR A 148 17.83 -10.99 45.60
C THR A 148 17.48 -10.53 44.19
N SER A 149 17.67 -9.22 43.99
CA SER A 149 17.92 -8.51 42.78
C SER A 149 19.03 -9.22 41.96
N MET A 150 18.66 -9.89 40.90
CA MET A 150 19.60 -10.29 39.85
C MET A 150 19.34 -9.44 38.61
N ASN A 151 20.24 -8.47 38.43
CA ASN A 151 20.38 -7.72 37.22
C ASN A 151 20.93 -8.68 36.14
N MET A 152 20.04 -9.29 35.36
CA MET A 152 20.42 -10.01 34.17
C MET A 152 20.41 -9.03 32.99
N PRO A 153 21.50 -8.90 32.22
CA PRO A 153 21.45 -8.20 30.97
C PRO A 153 20.52 -9.00 30.04
N MET A 154 19.43 -8.38 29.62
CA MET A 154 18.60 -8.90 28.51
C MET A 154 19.52 -9.04 27.29
N PRO A 155 19.64 -10.22 26.70
CA PRO A 155 20.17 -10.30 25.36
C PRO A 155 19.19 -9.57 24.45
N SER A 156 19.64 -8.50 23.84
CA SER A 156 18.99 -7.87 22.69
C SER A 156 19.09 -8.90 21.55
N GLU A 157 18.25 -9.91 21.59
CA GLU A 157 18.06 -10.78 20.44
C GLU A 157 17.33 -9.94 19.39
N SER A 158 18.13 -9.27 18.56
CA SER A 158 17.75 -8.90 17.22
C SER A 158 17.22 -10.18 16.58
N MET A 159 15.91 -10.37 16.56
CA MET A 159 15.27 -11.39 15.75
C MET A 159 15.83 -11.18 14.34
N GLY A 160 16.52 -12.20 13.83
CA GLY A 160 17.22 -12.18 12.56
C GLY A 160 16.24 -11.93 11.42
N MET A 161 15.95 -10.67 11.17
CA MET A 161 15.31 -10.23 9.94
C MET A 161 16.33 -10.38 8.83
N THR A 162 15.98 -11.17 7.83
CA THR A 162 16.77 -11.32 6.60
C THR A 162 17.02 -9.95 5.99
N PRO A 163 18.21 -9.66 5.43
CA PRO A 163 18.58 -8.35 4.89
C PRO A 163 17.69 -7.79 3.77
N GLY A 164 16.68 -8.48 3.32
CA GLY A 164 15.70 -7.99 2.33
C GLY A 164 14.35 -7.57 2.93
N MET A 165 14.10 -7.85 4.21
CA MET A 165 12.77 -7.59 4.83
C MET A 165 12.53 -6.13 5.25
N MET A 166 13.56 -5.28 5.20
CA MET A 166 13.49 -3.90 5.72
C MET A 166 13.94 -2.85 4.70
N GLU A 167 14.04 -3.22 3.42
CA GLU A 167 14.46 -2.25 2.41
C GLU A 167 13.45 -1.11 2.32
N GLY A 168 13.93 0.12 2.53
CA GLY A 168 13.11 1.33 2.52
C GLY A 168 12.33 1.61 3.82
N MET A 169 12.26 0.69 4.77
CA MET A 169 11.60 0.95 6.07
C MET A 169 12.36 1.97 6.90
N MET A 170 11.62 2.90 7.49
CA MET A 170 12.19 3.87 8.43
C MET A 170 12.50 3.21 9.77
N SER A 171 13.67 3.56 10.33
CA SER A 171 14.04 3.13 11.68
C SER A 171 13.20 3.85 12.76
N ALA A 172 13.26 3.36 13.99
CA ALA A 172 12.62 4.00 15.12
C ALA A 172 13.15 5.44 15.36
N ASP A 173 14.43 5.68 15.07
CA ASP A 173 15.04 7.01 15.17
C ASP A 173 14.51 7.94 14.07
N ASP A 174 14.33 7.44 12.83
CA ASP A 174 13.75 8.20 11.72
C ASP A 174 12.29 8.56 12.00
N MET A 175 11.50 7.63 12.52
CA MET A 175 10.12 7.88 12.94
C MET A 175 10.06 8.92 14.08
N THR A 176 10.95 8.82 15.03
CA THR A 176 11.07 9.81 16.13
C THR A 176 11.48 11.20 15.59
N ALA A 177 12.40 11.24 14.64
CA ALA A 177 12.80 12.48 13.99
C ALA A 177 11.61 13.13 13.27
N LEU A 178 10.83 12.36 12.51
CA LEU A 178 9.62 12.86 11.84
C LEU A 178 8.58 13.34 12.84
N GLN A 179 8.37 12.60 13.93
CA GLN A 179 7.43 12.98 14.99
C GLN A 179 7.78 14.34 15.61
N ASN A 180 9.05 14.63 15.82
CA ASN A 180 9.53 15.86 16.47
C ASN A 180 9.65 17.05 15.51
N ALA A 181 9.83 16.81 14.21
CA ALA A 181 9.95 17.86 13.20
C ALA A 181 8.64 18.66 13.07
N GLN A 182 8.73 19.95 12.66
CA GLN A 182 7.57 20.82 12.53
C GLN A 182 7.65 21.66 11.22
N GLY A 183 6.47 22.06 10.72
CA GLY A 183 6.38 22.97 9.58
C GLY A 183 7.14 22.47 8.35
N THR A 184 7.91 23.36 7.74
CA THR A 184 8.68 23.05 6.52
C THR A 184 9.72 21.94 6.74
N ASP A 185 10.34 21.85 7.91
CA ASP A 185 11.34 20.82 8.21
C ASP A 185 10.68 19.43 8.29
N ALA A 186 9.48 19.35 8.88
CA ALA A 186 8.68 18.11 8.86
C ALA A 186 8.29 17.72 7.44
N ALA A 187 7.87 18.68 6.62
CA ALA A 187 7.52 18.42 5.21
C ALA A 187 8.72 17.87 4.42
N LYS A 188 9.90 18.48 4.56
CA LYS A 188 11.12 18.01 3.90
C LYS A 188 11.55 16.63 4.36
N LEU A 189 11.50 16.39 5.67
CA LEU A 189 11.88 15.10 6.24
C LEU A 189 10.93 13.99 5.79
N PHE A 190 9.61 14.23 5.83
CA PHE A 190 8.59 13.32 5.33
C PHE A 190 8.83 12.95 3.87
N LEU A 191 9.05 13.94 3.00
CA LEU A 191 9.28 13.68 1.57
C LEU A 191 10.55 12.85 1.35
N ALA A 192 11.65 13.19 2.03
CA ALA A 192 12.92 12.46 1.89
C ALA A 192 12.76 10.99 2.35
N GLN A 193 12.18 10.78 3.52
CA GLN A 193 11.94 9.45 4.06
C GLN A 193 10.96 8.64 3.19
N MET A 194 9.87 9.27 2.72
CA MET A 194 8.87 8.60 1.91
C MET A 194 9.40 8.24 0.51
N ILE A 195 10.33 9.01 -0.05
CA ILE A 195 11.03 8.64 -1.30
C ILE A 195 11.81 7.33 -1.12
N ASP A 196 12.57 7.22 -0.04
CA ASP A 196 13.35 6.00 0.23
C ASP A 196 12.45 4.81 0.58
N HIS A 197 11.37 5.06 1.30
CA HIS A 197 10.34 4.08 1.60
C HIS A 197 9.70 3.54 0.31
N HIS A 198 9.28 4.39 -0.60
CA HIS A 198 8.70 4.00 -1.88
C HIS A 198 9.67 3.22 -2.77
N ARG A 199 10.95 3.55 -2.75
CA ARG A 199 11.97 2.76 -3.47
C ARG A 199 12.04 1.34 -2.96
N GLY A 200 11.93 1.13 -1.65
CA GLY A 200 11.86 -0.20 -1.05
C GLY A 200 10.62 -0.98 -1.50
N ALA A 201 9.44 -0.36 -1.49
CA ALA A 201 8.22 -0.99 -1.98
C ALA A 201 8.31 -1.38 -3.46
N VAL A 202 8.89 -0.52 -4.31
CA VAL A 202 9.10 -0.81 -5.73
C VAL A 202 10.01 -2.03 -5.91
N ALA A 203 11.07 -2.17 -5.11
CA ALA A 203 11.96 -3.33 -5.17
C ALA A 203 11.25 -4.64 -4.76
N MET A 204 10.45 -4.60 -3.68
CA MET A 204 9.64 -5.75 -3.26
C MET A 204 8.59 -6.11 -4.30
N ALA A 205 7.88 -5.13 -4.86
CA ALA A 205 6.89 -5.33 -5.90
C ALA A 205 7.51 -5.88 -7.20
N GLN A 206 8.73 -5.46 -7.56
CA GLN A 206 9.44 -6.04 -8.70
C GLN A 206 9.76 -7.51 -8.48
N THR A 207 10.15 -7.90 -7.26
CA THR A 207 10.39 -9.31 -6.91
C THR A 207 9.12 -10.15 -7.08
N GLU A 208 7.97 -9.61 -6.71
CA GLU A 208 6.67 -10.25 -6.92
C GLU A 208 6.36 -10.42 -8.41
N VAL A 209 6.56 -9.38 -9.22
CA VAL A 209 6.35 -9.46 -10.68
C VAL A 209 7.23 -10.53 -11.33
N ASP A 210 8.47 -10.68 -10.84
CA ASP A 210 9.44 -11.61 -11.41
C ASP A 210 9.25 -13.06 -10.94
N SER A 211 8.66 -13.26 -9.77
CA SER A 211 8.68 -14.56 -9.06
C SER A 211 7.31 -15.05 -8.58
N GLY A 212 6.31 -14.18 -8.53
CA GLY A 212 4.95 -14.49 -8.11
C GLY A 212 4.22 -15.39 -9.09
N GLN A 213 3.17 -16.02 -8.63
CA GLN A 213 2.33 -16.92 -9.42
C GLN A 213 0.86 -16.50 -9.41
N TYR A 214 0.42 -15.78 -8.37
CA TYR A 214 -0.97 -15.34 -8.24
C TYR A 214 -1.22 -14.10 -9.08
N PRO A 215 -2.07 -14.17 -10.13
CA PRO A 215 -2.20 -13.09 -11.11
C PRO A 215 -2.63 -11.75 -10.51
N GLU A 216 -3.49 -11.78 -9.48
CA GLU A 216 -3.98 -10.58 -8.81
C GLU A 216 -2.88 -9.90 -7.97
N ALA A 217 -2.00 -10.69 -7.32
CA ALA A 217 -0.85 -10.14 -6.58
C ALA A 217 0.17 -9.52 -7.54
N ILE A 218 0.48 -10.21 -8.64
CA ILE A 218 1.34 -9.69 -9.71
C ILE A 218 0.76 -8.38 -10.29
N SER A 219 -0.56 -8.32 -10.53
CA SER A 219 -1.23 -7.12 -11.03
C SER A 219 -1.17 -5.96 -10.03
N MET A 220 -1.36 -6.25 -8.74
CA MET A 220 -1.19 -5.25 -7.68
C MET A 220 0.25 -4.75 -7.62
N ALA A 221 1.24 -5.63 -7.67
CA ALA A 221 2.65 -5.27 -7.66
C ALA A 221 3.02 -4.36 -8.82
N GLN A 222 2.53 -4.62 -10.04
CA GLN A 222 2.70 -3.75 -11.20
C GLN A 222 2.07 -2.36 -10.98
N THR A 223 0.91 -2.32 -10.34
CA THR A 223 0.23 -1.07 -10.00
C THR A 223 1.03 -0.27 -8.98
N ILE A 224 1.53 -0.92 -7.92
CA ILE A 224 2.40 -0.32 -6.90
C ILE A 224 3.66 0.27 -7.55
N ILE A 225 4.35 -0.46 -8.43
CA ILE A 225 5.55 0.03 -9.14
C ILE A 225 5.21 1.32 -9.90
N SER A 226 4.13 1.32 -10.66
CA SER A 226 3.74 2.46 -11.48
C SER A 226 3.35 3.68 -10.64
N ALA A 227 2.49 3.49 -9.65
CA ALA A 227 1.99 4.57 -8.78
C ALA A 227 3.12 5.16 -7.94
N GLN A 228 3.92 4.33 -7.27
CA GLN A 228 4.96 4.82 -6.37
C GLN A 228 6.13 5.48 -7.10
N ASN A 229 6.49 5.05 -8.31
CA ASN A 229 7.45 5.80 -9.15
C ASN A 229 6.94 7.20 -9.54
N GLN A 230 5.63 7.34 -9.78
CA GLN A 230 5.03 8.64 -10.05
C GLN A 230 5.02 9.52 -8.78
N GLU A 231 4.74 8.94 -7.62
CA GLU A 231 4.78 9.63 -6.33
C GLU A 231 6.19 10.05 -5.97
N ILE A 232 7.22 9.23 -6.19
CA ILE A 232 8.64 9.60 -6.04
C ILE A 232 8.96 10.85 -6.86
N THR A 233 8.59 10.84 -8.16
CA THR A 233 8.81 12.00 -9.03
C THR A 233 8.12 13.26 -8.51
N THR A 234 6.91 13.11 -7.99
CA THR A 234 6.13 14.21 -7.40
C THR A 234 6.80 14.73 -6.13
N MET A 235 7.24 13.83 -5.24
CA MET A 235 7.94 14.16 -4.00
C MET A 235 9.26 14.90 -4.26
N GLU A 236 10.07 14.43 -5.20
CA GLU A 236 11.32 15.08 -5.61
C GLU A 236 11.05 16.49 -6.16
N GLY A 237 10.01 16.65 -6.98
CA GLY A 237 9.58 17.95 -7.51
C GLY A 237 9.12 18.93 -6.43
N ILE A 238 8.37 18.47 -5.43
CA ILE A 238 7.95 19.30 -4.30
C ILE A 238 9.16 19.66 -3.43
N LEU A 239 10.01 18.68 -3.09
CA LEU A 239 11.18 18.86 -2.23
C LEU A 239 12.16 19.87 -2.80
N ALA A 240 12.32 19.92 -4.12
CA ALA A 240 13.19 20.89 -4.80
C ALA A 240 12.71 22.36 -4.69
N THR A 241 11.44 22.56 -4.28
CA THR A 241 10.80 23.90 -4.21
C THR A 241 10.37 24.32 -2.80
N LEU A 242 10.62 23.49 -1.78
CA LEU A 242 10.46 23.79 -0.35
C LEU A 242 11.73 24.45 0.22
#